data_826733ccb2cb1f37b3150b9d5bd9bf9e
#
_entry.id   826733ccb2cb1f37b3150b9d5bd9bf9e
#
_cell.length_a   1.000
_cell.length_b   1.000
_cell.length_c   1.000
_cell.angle_alpha   90.00
_cell.angle_beta   90.00
_cell.angle_gamma   90.00
#
_symmetry.space_group_name_H-M   'P 1'
#
loop_
_entity.id
_entity.type
_entity.pdbx_description
1 polymer ?
#
loop_
_entity_poly.entity_id
_entity_poly.type
_entity_poly.pdbx_seq_one_letter_code
_entity_poly.pdbx_strand_id
1 'polypeptide(L)'
;MLINVLHMRRGHWLLLLTLLLAGGGWFWLRPGKASYVNFPPTARGEWVAFGDSLTQGFGAEEGGDYPNQLAKRLRIKIRNLGIAGNTTADGLARVDQAVQLRPRVVLLCLGGNDTLRSVPADETFANLAALIDRFQQGGSFVVLLGVRGGGLTDKKAKRFEQLAQAKRVLLVPNILEGILFTPSLMADQIHPNEKGYAKIAERLEVALSPFLPSL
;
A
#
# COMPACT_ATOMS: atom_id res chain seq x y z
N MET A 1 -63.14 -47.83 0.31
CA MET A 1 -61.75 -47.93 -0.06
C MET A 1 -61.21 -46.52 0.01
N LEU A 2 -60.60 -46.13 1.16
CA LEU A 2 -60.28 -44.77 1.53
C LEU A 2 -58.80 -44.47 1.29
N ILE A 3 -58.58 -43.38 0.62
CA ILE A 3 -57.25 -42.83 0.24
C ILE A 3 -56.57 -42.21 1.46
N ASN A 4 -55.42 -42.70 1.81
CA ASN A 4 -54.52 -42.05 2.79
C ASN A 4 -53.66 -40.98 2.08
N VAL A 5 -53.97 -39.73 2.33
CA VAL A 5 -53.15 -38.58 1.88
C VAL A 5 -52.20 -38.14 3.02
N LEU A 6 -50.96 -38.20 2.69
CA LEU A 6 -49.76 -37.77 3.37
C LEU A 6 -49.88 -36.68 4.44
N HIS A 7 -49.42 -36.99 5.60
CA HIS A 7 -48.96 -36.03 6.61
C HIS A 7 -47.49 -35.70 6.35
N MET A 8 -47.22 -34.72 5.50
CA MET A 8 -45.87 -34.11 5.46
C MET A 8 -45.73 -33.17 6.65
N ARG A 9 -44.85 -33.52 7.56
CA ARG A 9 -44.58 -32.80 8.80
C ARG A 9 -44.09 -31.36 8.50
N ARG A 10 -44.77 -30.36 9.07
CA ARG A 10 -44.46 -28.93 9.00
C ARG A 10 -43.03 -28.53 9.33
N GLY A 11 -42.24 -29.45 9.94
CA GLY A 11 -40.82 -29.19 10.31
C GLY A 11 -39.84 -29.16 9.14
N HIS A 12 -40.11 -29.77 8.02
CA HIS A 12 -39.17 -29.82 6.88
C HIS A 12 -39.12 -28.51 6.10
N TRP A 13 -40.19 -27.73 6.10
CA TRP A 13 -40.23 -26.41 5.44
C TRP A 13 -39.45 -25.32 6.19
N LEU A 14 -39.41 -25.41 7.54
CA LEU A 14 -38.64 -24.48 8.37
C LEU A 14 -37.13 -24.72 8.24
N LEU A 15 -36.68 -25.96 8.06
CA LEU A 15 -35.28 -26.30 7.84
C LEU A 15 -34.79 -25.85 6.47
N LEU A 16 -35.61 -25.94 5.43
CA LEU A 16 -35.27 -25.47 4.08
C LEU A 16 -35.22 -23.93 4.01
N LEU A 17 -36.12 -23.23 4.72
CA LEU A 17 -36.11 -21.76 4.78
C LEU A 17 -34.88 -21.22 5.55
N THR A 18 -34.49 -21.89 6.64
CA THR A 18 -33.28 -21.50 7.40
C THR A 18 -31.99 -21.73 6.63
N LEU A 19 -31.91 -22.79 5.81
CA LEU A 19 -30.76 -23.05 4.95
C LEU A 19 -30.68 -22.05 3.79
N LEU A 20 -31.81 -21.62 3.23
CA LEU A 20 -31.82 -20.58 2.18
C LEU A 20 -31.47 -19.19 2.72
N LEU A 21 -31.90 -18.85 3.95
CA LEU A 21 -31.55 -17.59 4.58
C LEU A 21 -30.08 -17.57 5.03
N ALA A 22 -29.53 -18.68 5.52
CA ALA A 22 -28.12 -18.79 5.88
C ALA A 22 -27.20 -18.77 4.66
N GLY A 23 -27.59 -19.43 3.56
CA GLY A 23 -26.83 -19.40 2.29
C GLY A 23 -26.89 -18.05 1.59
N GLY A 24 -28.04 -17.37 1.61
CA GLY A 24 -28.22 -16.02 1.07
C GLY A 24 -27.44 -14.96 1.84
N GLY A 25 -27.45 -15.02 3.19
CA GLY A 25 -26.72 -14.09 4.04
C GLY A 25 -25.20 -14.19 3.89
N TRP A 26 -24.67 -15.37 3.62
CA TRP A 26 -23.22 -15.58 3.43
C TRP A 26 -22.72 -15.02 2.08
N PHE A 27 -23.59 -14.97 1.08
CA PHE A 27 -23.23 -14.37 -0.22
C PHE A 27 -23.13 -12.84 -0.16
N TRP A 28 -23.95 -12.19 0.71
CA TRP A 28 -23.93 -10.74 0.91
C TRP A 28 -22.85 -10.25 1.87
N LEU A 29 -22.27 -11.14 2.68
CA LEU A 29 -21.21 -10.82 3.64
C LEU A 29 -19.79 -11.11 3.12
N ARG A 30 -19.62 -11.49 1.85
CA ARG A 30 -18.28 -11.52 1.25
C ARG A 30 -17.82 -10.07 1.11
N PRO A 31 -16.79 -9.61 1.85
CA PRO A 31 -16.22 -8.30 1.59
C PRO A 31 -15.83 -8.30 0.11
N GLY A 32 -16.46 -7.40 -0.67
CA GLY A 32 -16.15 -7.25 -2.08
C GLY A 32 -14.63 -7.14 -2.20
N LYS A 33 -14.01 -7.88 -3.14
CA LYS A 33 -12.58 -7.76 -3.40
C LYS A 33 -12.28 -6.27 -3.50
N ALA A 34 -11.40 -5.76 -2.64
CA ALA A 34 -11.01 -4.37 -2.69
C ALA A 34 -10.58 -4.04 -4.13
N SER A 35 -11.38 -3.20 -4.79
CA SER A 35 -11.07 -2.82 -6.17
C SER A 35 -10.14 -1.62 -6.09
N TYR A 36 -8.89 -1.82 -6.47
CA TYR A 36 -7.91 -0.74 -6.56
C TYR A 36 -8.04 0.01 -7.89
N VAL A 37 -7.74 1.32 -7.87
CA VAL A 37 -7.67 2.11 -9.11
C VAL A 37 -6.47 1.63 -9.92
N ASN A 38 -6.66 1.48 -11.22
CA ASN A 38 -5.66 0.99 -12.17
C ASN A 38 -5.05 -0.37 -11.77
N PHE A 39 -5.88 -1.30 -11.33
CA PHE A 39 -5.48 -2.68 -11.18
C PHE A 39 -6.35 -3.59 -12.07
N PRO A 40 -5.75 -4.24 -13.09
CA PRO A 40 -4.37 -4.11 -13.58
C PRO A 40 -4.03 -2.71 -14.11
N PRO A 41 -2.74 -2.28 -14.05
CA PRO A 41 -2.34 -0.96 -14.51
C PRO A 41 -2.49 -0.79 -16.03
N THR A 42 -2.90 0.40 -16.46
CA THR A 42 -2.97 0.74 -17.89
C THR A 42 -1.66 1.35 -18.41
N ALA A 43 -0.86 1.96 -17.53
CA ALA A 43 0.49 2.40 -17.86
C ALA A 43 1.43 1.20 -18.10
N ARG A 44 2.49 1.40 -18.91
CA ARG A 44 3.37 0.32 -19.38
C ARG A 44 4.86 0.55 -19.10
N GLY A 45 5.21 1.64 -18.44
CA GLY A 45 6.59 1.96 -18.07
C GLY A 45 7.15 1.06 -16.97
N GLU A 46 8.41 1.27 -16.63
CA GLU A 46 9.06 0.62 -15.49
C GLU A 46 8.34 0.98 -14.18
N TRP A 47 8.56 0.17 -13.16
CA TRP A 47 8.14 0.56 -11.82
C TRP A 47 8.97 1.74 -11.34
N VAL A 48 8.36 2.58 -10.51
CA VAL A 48 9.00 3.75 -9.92
C VAL A 48 8.83 3.69 -8.40
N ALA A 49 9.92 3.89 -7.67
CA ALA A 49 9.90 4.24 -6.26
C ALA A 49 10.05 5.76 -6.13
N PHE A 50 9.03 6.44 -5.65
CA PHE A 50 8.96 7.89 -5.53
C PHE A 50 8.87 8.29 -4.07
N GLY A 51 9.89 9.02 -3.57
CA GLY A 51 9.96 9.30 -2.15
C GLY A 51 11.08 10.23 -1.73
N ASP A 52 11.45 10.12 -0.46
CA ASP A 52 12.48 10.89 0.21
C ASP A 52 13.78 10.09 0.42
N SER A 53 14.50 10.35 1.52
CA SER A 53 15.75 9.67 1.90
C SER A 53 15.57 8.16 2.11
N LEU A 54 14.39 7.72 2.60
CA LEU A 54 14.09 6.30 2.76
C LEU A 54 14.04 5.59 1.40
N THR A 55 13.49 6.26 0.39
CA THR A 55 13.46 5.72 -0.98
C THR A 55 14.83 5.83 -1.64
N GLN A 56 15.53 6.95 -1.46
CA GLN A 56 16.89 7.12 -1.99
C GLN A 56 17.85 6.06 -1.45
N GLY A 57 17.65 5.59 -0.21
CA GLY A 57 18.50 4.60 0.43
C GLY A 57 19.59 5.21 1.30
N PHE A 58 19.34 6.40 1.87
CA PHE A 58 20.29 7.02 2.78
C PHE A 58 20.65 6.06 3.92
N GLY A 59 21.95 5.90 4.21
CA GLY A 59 22.43 4.97 5.23
C GLY A 59 22.75 3.55 4.74
N ALA A 60 22.56 3.26 3.45
CA ALA A 60 22.99 2.03 2.79
C ALA A 60 24.05 2.33 1.72
N GLU A 61 24.83 1.31 1.35
CA GLU A 61 25.70 1.37 0.19
C GLU A 61 24.89 1.34 -1.12
N GLU A 62 25.54 1.61 -2.24
CA GLU A 62 24.92 1.61 -3.56
C GLU A 62 24.24 0.26 -3.85
N GLY A 63 22.96 0.32 -4.19
CA GLY A 63 22.14 -0.87 -4.45
C GLY A 63 21.65 -1.59 -3.19
N GLY A 64 21.93 -1.07 -1.99
CA GLY A 64 21.45 -1.54 -0.70
C GLY A 64 20.10 -0.94 -0.27
N ASP A 65 19.56 0.02 -1.02
CA ASP A 65 18.24 0.61 -0.81
C ASP A 65 17.10 -0.37 -1.09
N TYR A 66 15.91 -0.12 -0.54
CA TYR A 66 14.77 -1.05 -0.70
C TYR A 66 14.27 -1.17 -2.15
N PRO A 67 14.27 -0.14 -3.01
CA PRO A 67 13.89 -0.29 -4.41
C PRO A 67 14.78 -1.28 -5.17
N ASN A 68 16.10 -1.15 -5.01
CA ASN A 68 17.05 -2.06 -5.65
C ASN A 68 16.96 -3.49 -5.11
N GLN A 69 16.82 -3.63 -3.79
CA GLN A 69 16.65 -4.96 -3.18
C GLN A 69 15.33 -5.62 -3.61
N LEU A 70 14.23 -4.87 -3.68
CA LEU A 70 12.95 -5.37 -4.18
C LEU A 70 13.04 -5.73 -5.67
N ALA A 71 13.71 -4.91 -6.48
CA ALA A 71 13.94 -5.17 -7.90
C ALA A 71 14.66 -6.52 -8.13
N LYS A 72 15.70 -6.80 -7.33
CA LYS A 72 16.45 -8.08 -7.35
C LYS A 72 15.52 -9.26 -6.97
N ARG A 73 14.69 -9.11 -5.90
CA ARG A 73 13.79 -10.16 -5.43
C ARG A 73 12.70 -10.51 -6.45
N LEU A 74 12.10 -9.49 -7.06
CA LEU A 74 11.02 -9.64 -8.03
C LEU A 74 11.52 -9.86 -9.47
N ARG A 75 12.84 -9.72 -9.73
CA ARG A 75 13.46 -9.80 -11.05
C ARG A 75 12.85 -8.81 -12.05
N ILE A 76 12.59 -7.58 -11.59
CA ILE A 76 12.04 -6.48 -12.39
C ILE A 76 12.96 -5.26 -12.30
N LYS A 77 12.65 -4.24 -13.12
CA LYS A 77 13.31 -2.93 -13.02
C LYS A 77 12.45 -1.99 -12.18
N ILE A 78 13.06 -1.34 -11.20
CA ILE A 78 12.44 -0.28 -10.39
C ILE A 78 13.35 0.93 -10.47
N ARG A 79 12.84 2.03 -11.02
CA ARG A 79 13.56 3.30 -11.06
C ARG A 79 13.43 3.99 -9.71
N ASN A 80 14.56 4.21 -9.06
CA ASN A 80 14.59 4.94 -7.79
C ASN A 80 14.56 6.46 -8.07
N LEU A 81 13.53 7.14 -7.62
CA LEU A 81 13.33 8.59 -7.66
C LEU A 81 13.21 9.17 -6.23
N GLY A 82 13.91 8.60 -5.27
CA GLY A 82 14.05 9.13 -3.92
C GLY A 82 14.97 10.36 -3.91
N ILE A 83 14.59 11.40 -3.17
CA ILE A 83 15.44 12.59 -2.94
C ILE A 83 15.41 12.89 -1.45
N ALA A 84 16.58 12.80 -0.82
CA ALA A 84 16.71 13.05 0.61
C ALA A 84 16.16 14.42 1.02
N GLY A 85 15.43 14.46 2.14
CA GLY A 85 14.84 15.68 2.68
C GLY A 85 13.52 16.10 2.03
N ASN A 86 13.06 15.46 0.93
CA ASN A 86 11.80 15.85 0.30
C ASN A 86 10.62 15.69 1.26
N THR A 87 9.81 16.73 1.36
CA THR A 87 8.46 16.73 1.92
C THR A 87 7.44 16.27 0.86
N THR A 88 6.18 16.15 1.26
CA THR A 88 5.10 15.89 0.29
C THR A 88 4.91 17.05 -0.70
N ALA A 89 5.14 18.30 -0.28
CA ALA A 89 5.11 19.47 -1.16
C ALA A 89 6.24 19.44 -2.21
N ASP A 90 7.47 19.08 -1.79
CA ASP A 90 8.59 18.89 -2.70
C ASP A 90 8.30 17.77 -3.72
N GLY A 91 7.66 16.69 -3.26
CA GLY A 91 7.18 15.62 -4.15
C GLY A 91 6.22 16.14 -5.21
N LEU A 92 5.22 16.97 -4.83
CA LEU A 92 4.28 17.57 -5.78
C LEU A 92 4.97 18.46 -6.81
N ALA A 93 5.98 19.22 -6.42
CA ALA A 93 6.72 20.10 -7.33
C ALA A 93 7.43 19.34 -8.47
N ARG A 94 7.70 18.04 -8.31
CA ARG A 94 8.42 17.21 -9.30
C ARG A 94 7.65 16.00 -9.82
N VAL A 95 6.39 15.80 -9.40
CA VAL A 95 5.61 14.60 -9.74
C VAL A 95 5.43 14.43 -11.25
N ASP A 96 5.31 15.53 -11.99
CA ASP A 96 5.05 15.48 -13.43
C ASP A 96 6.19 14.81 -14.22
N GLN A 97 7.44 15.00 -13.80
CA GLN A 97 8.58 14.31 -14.38
C GLN A 97 8.49 12.79 -14.18
N ALA A 98 7.99 12.35 -13.03
CA ALA A 98 7.78 10.93 -12.75
C ALA A 98 6.57 10.36 -13.53
N VAL A 99 5.49 11.13 -13.65
CA VAL A 99 4.29 10.74 -14.42
C VAL A 99 4.61 10.57 -15.91
N GLN A 100 5.49 11.41 -16.48
CA GLN A 100 5.93 11.32 -17.89
C GLN A 100 6.61 9.99 -18.21
N LEU A 101 7.21 9.31 -17.22
CA LEU A 101 7.75 7.96 -17.39
C LEU A 101 6.67 6.89 -17.58
N ARG A 102 5.39 7.24 -17.38
CA ARG A 102 4.22 6.36 -17.42
C ARG A 102 4.41 5.09 -16.58
N PRO A 103 4.81 5.23 -15.29
CA PRO A 103 5.15 4.08 -14.46
C PRO A 103 3.97 3.13 -14.32
N ARG A 104 4.24 1.84 -14.50
CA ARG A 104 3.23 0.79 -14.34
C ARG A 104 2.78 0.68 -12.87
N VAL A 105 3.77 0.70 -11.96
CA VAL A 105 3.57 0.68 -10.51
C VAL A 105 4.37 1.80 -9.88
N VAL A 106 3.77 2.48 -8.90
CA VAL A 106 4.44 3.51 -8.10
C VAL A 106 4.45 3.09 -6.63
N LEU A 107 5.65 2.97 -6.06
CA LEU A 107 5.87 2.86 -4.63
C LEU A 107 6.02 4.28 -4.07
N LEU A 108 4.95 4.84 -3.49
CA LEU A 108 4.92 6.22 -3.00
C LEU A 108 5.26 6.26 -1.51
N CYS A 109 6.42 6.82 -1.16
CA CYS A 109 6.95 6.89 0.21
C CYS A 109 7.33 8.33 0.56
N LEU A 110 6.42 9.10 1.12
CA LEU A 110 6.62 10.49 1.57
C LEU A 110 5.83 10.76 2.86
N GLY A 111 6.16 11.87 3.53
CA GLY A 111 5.49 12.35 4.74
C GLY A 111 6.33 12.18 6.01
N GLY A 112 7.48 11.51 5.93
CA GLY A 112 8.46 11.45 7.01
C GLY A 112 9.04 12.83 7.34
N ASN A 113 9.53 13.54 6.34
CA ASN A 113 10.09 14.90 6.50
C ASN A 113 9.04 15.93 6.87
N ASP A 114 7.80 15.79 6.44
CA ASP A 114 6.69 16.63 6.88
C ASP A 114 6.55 16.57 8.40
N THR A 115 6.66 15.35 8.95
CA THR A 115 6.64 15.14 10.42
C THR A 115 7.81 15.83 11.10
N LEU A 116 9.02 15.62 10.61
CA LEU A 116 10.24 16.18 11.20
C LEU A 116 10.24 17.70 11.15
N ARG A 117 9.59 18.31 10.15
CA ARG A 117 9.46 19.75 9.97
C ARG A 117 8.16 20.33 10.54
N SER A 118 7.38 19.52 11.27
CA SER A 118 6.11 19.93 11.87
C SER A 118 5.09 20.51 10.87
N VAL A 119 5.10 20.03 9.62
CA VAL A 119 4.09 20.39 8.63
C VAL A 119 2.72 19.88 9.12
N PRO A 120 1.66 20.70 9.01
CA PRO A 120 0.32 20.30 9.42
C PRO A 120 -0.11 18.99 8.74
N ALA A 121 -0.66 18.07 9.54
CA ALA A 121 -1.06 16.76 9.00
C ALA A 121 -2.08 16.87 7.85
N ASP A 122 -2.99 17.87 7.90
CA ASP A 122 -3.97 18.09 6.84
C ASP A 122 -3.29 18.44 5.51
N GLU A 123 -2.25 19.27 5.54
CA GLU A 123 -1.45 19.60 4.36
C GLU A 123 -0.70 18.38 3.83
N THR A 124 0.00 17.63 4.72
CA THR A 124 0.70 16.41 4.35
C THR A 124 -0.23 15.43 3.61
N PHE A 125 -1.42 15.17 4.16
CA PHE A 125 -2.34 14.19 3.57
C PHE A 125 -3.08 14.74 2.34
N ALA A 126 -3.28 16.06 2.22
CA ALA A 126 -3.77 16.69 0.99
C ALA A 126 -2.74 16.53 -0.15
N ASN A 127 -1.47 16.78 0.14
CA ASN A 127 -0.38 16.60 -0.82
C ASN A 127 -0.23 15.13 -1.26
N LEU A 128 -0.28 14.17 -0.31
CA LEU A 128 -0.28 12.74 -0.65
C LEU A 128 -1.47 12.35 -1.53
N ALA A 129 -2.66 12.89 -1.26
CA ALA A 129 -3.84 12.66 -2.08
C ALA A 129 -3.65 13.17 -3.51
N ALA A 130 -3.09 14.38 -3.67
CA ALA A 130 -2.81 14.96 -4.97
C ALA A 130 -1.73 14.16 -5.74
N LEU A 131 -0.67 13.70 -5.08
CA LEU A 131 0.34 12.82 -5.66
C LEU A 131 -0.27 11.52 -6.20
N ILE A 132 -1.12 10.88 -5.40
CA ILE A 132 -1.83 9.66 -5.80
C ILE A 132 -2.68 9.93 -7.05
N ASP A 133 -3.45 11.04 -7.05
CA ASP A 133 -4.31 11.41 -8.19
C ASP A 133 -3.50 11.59 -9.47
N ARG A 134 -2.34 12.26 -9.40
CA ARG A 134 -1.45 12.47 -10.55
C ARG A 134 -0.96 11.14 -11.15
N PHE A 135 -0.51 10.21 -10.32
CA PHE A 135 -0.07 8.90 -10.77
C PHE A 135 -1.23 8.04 -11.30
N GLN A 136 -2.39 8.08 -10.64
CA GLN A 136 -3.57 7.36 -11.10
C GLN A 136 -4.10 7.88 -12.43
N GLN A 137 -4.09 9.20 -12.66
CA GLN A 137 -4.42 9.81 -13.96
C GLN A 137 -3.48 9.33 -15.07
N GLY A 138 -2.21 9.07 -14.74
CA GLY A 138 -1.23 8.47 -15.64
C GLY A 138 -1.42 6.97 -15.90
N GLY A 139 -2.39 6.33 -15.26
CA GLY A 139 -2.67 4.89 -15.42
C GLY A 139 -1.86 3.97 -14.50
N SER A 140 -1.15 4.52 -13.51
CA SER A 140 -0.31 3.77 -12.59
C SER A 140 -1.14 3.08 -11.50
N PHE A 141 -0.75 1.85 -11.14
CA PHE A 141 -1.15 1.24 -9.87
C PHE A 141 -0.28 1.81 -8.76
N VAL A 142 -0.91 2.45 -7.77
CA VAL A 142 -0.18 3.12 -6.67
C VAL A 142 -0.19 2.26 -5.42
N VAL A 143 0.99 2.08 -4.84
CA VAL A 143 1.23 1.46 -3.54
C VAL A 143 1.69 2.55 -2.58
N LEU A 144 0.85 2.90 -1.63
CA LEU A 144 1.15 3.91 -0.62
C LEU A 144 1.94 3.26 0.53
N LEU A 145 3.11 3.78 0.80
CA LEU A 145 3.99 3.30 1.87
C LEU A 145 3.85 4.21 3.08
N GLY A 146 3.25 3.69 4.15
CA GLY A 146 3.10 4.42 5.40
C GLY A 146 4.44 4.56 6.12
N VAL A 147 4.82 5.79 6.46
CA VAL A 147 5.98 6.10 7.30
C VAL A 147 5.46 6.54 8.67
N ARG A 148 5.69 5.67 9.67
CA ARG A 148 5.19 5.90 11.03
C ARG A 148 6.34 6.01 12.02
N GLY A 149 6.28 7.01 12.89
CA GLY A 149 7.10 7.07 14.11
C GLY A 149 6.57 6.05 15.14
N GLY A 150 7.45 5.46 15.94
CA GLY A 150 7.16 4.33 16.85
C GLY A 150 6.25 4.61 18.06
N GLY A 151 5.26 5.49 17.98
CA GLY A 151 4.34 5.81 19.09
C GLY A 151 3.07 4.93 19.10
N LEU A 152 2.63 4.51 20.30
CA LEU A 152 1.40 3.72 20.51
C LEU A 152 0.11 4.45 20.08
N THR A 153 0.13 5.79 19.97
CA THR A 153 -1.02 6.64 19.61
C THR A 153 -0.81 7.34 18.27
N ASP A 154 -0.36 6.60 17.26
CA ASP A 154 -0.06 7.20 15.97
C ASP A 154 -1.35 7.57 15.20
N LYS A 155 -1.79 8.82 15.40
CA LYS A 155 -2.94 9.39 14.68
C LYS A 155 -2.77 9.35 13.15
N LYS A 156 -1.54 9.24 12.65
CA LYS A 156 -1.24 9.15 11.21
C LYS A 156 -1.61 7.79 10.62
N ALA A 157 -1.52 6.70 11.40
CA ALA A 157 -1.93 5.38 10.93
C ALA A 157 -3.34 5.41 10.36
N LYS A 158 -4.28 5.92 11.15
CA LYS A 158 -5.68 6.03 10.72
C LYS A 158 -5.84 6.92 9.47
N ARG A 159 -5.04 7.98 9.35
CA ARG A 159 -5.08 8.86 8.17
C ARG A 159 -4.53 8.18 6.92
N PHE A 160 -3.46 7.39 7.03
CA PHE A 160 -2.97 6.57 5.91
C PHE A 160 -4.04 5.57 5.45
N GLU A 161 -4.71 4.90 6.39
CA GLU A 161 -5.82 3.97 6.08
C GLU A 161 -6.98 4.68 5.38
N GLN A 162 -7.42 5.83 5.91
CA GLN A 162 -8.49 6.64 5.32
C GLN A 162 -8.13 7.11 3.91
N LEU A 163 -6.89 7.60 3.71
CA LEU A 163 -6.41 8.03 2.41
C LEU A 163 -6.37 6.87 1.42
N ALA A 164 -5.81 5.72 1.84
CA ALA A 164 -5.72 4.54 0.99
C ALA A 164 -7.10 4.03 0.58
N GLN A 165 -8.06 4.02 1.49
CA GLN A 165 -9.44 3.66 1.21
C GLN A 165 -10.10 4.66 0.24
N ALA A 166 -9.98 5.96 0.51
CA ALA A 166 -10.59 7.02 -0.31
C ALA A 166 -10.03 7.02 -1.75
N LYS A 167 -8.72 6.80 -1.90
CA LYS A 167 -8.04 6.76 -3.20
C LYS A 167 -7.99 5.37 -3.82
N ARG A 168 -8.47 4.34 -3.12
CA ARG A 168 -8.47 2.94 -3.57
C ARG A 168 -7.08 2.50 -4.05
N VAL A 169 -6.07 2.71 -3.18
CA VAL A 169 -4.68 2.30 -3.39
C VAL A 169 -4.29 1.19 -2.41
N LEU A 170 -3.32 0.36 -2.80
CA LEU A 170 -2.73 -0.60 -1.87
C LEU A 170 -1.93 0.15 -0.80
N LEU A 171 -2.18 -0.14 0.47
CA LEU A 171 -1.43 0.42 1.59
C LEU A 171 -0.49 -0.63 2.20
N VAL A 172 0.77 -0.25 2.37
CA VAL A 172 1.69 -0.91 3.30
C VAL A 172 1.76 -0.04 4.55
N PRO A 173 1.11 -0.41 5.66
CA PRO A 173 0.76 0.52 6.74
C PRO A 173 1.95 1.16 7.45
N ASN A 174 3.05 0.43 7.61
CA ASN A 174 4.28 0.93 8.23
C ASN A 174 5.51 0.20 7.69
N ILE A 175 6.27 0.86 6.83
CA ILE A 175 7.48 0.25 6.25
C ILE A 175 8.62 0.10 7.26
N LEU A 176 8.61 0.87 8.36
CA LEU A 176 9.64 0.88 9.40
C LEU A 176 9.29 -0.02 10.62
N GLU A 177 8.20 -0.77 10.57
CA GLU A 177 7.80 -1.65 11.67
C GLU A 177 8.87 -2.71 11.96
N GLY A 178 9.28 -2.81 13.24
CA GLY A 178 10.33 -3.72 13.68
C GLY A 178 11.75 -3.34 13.19
N ILE A 179 11.91 -2.18 12.54
CA ILE A 179 13.19 -1.65 12.09
C ILE A 179 13.61 -0.47 12.97
N LEU A 180 12.72 0.53 13.06
CA LEU A 180 12.96 1.70 13.90
C LEU A 180 13.24 1.26 15.35
N PHE A 181 14.25 1.83 15.97
CA PHE A 181 14.76 1.47 17.30
C PHE A 181 15.42 0.09 17.43
N THR A 182 15.71 -0.60 16.33
CA THR A 182 16.52 -1.81 16.29
C THR A 182 17.93 -1.47 15.82
N PRO A 183 18.92 -1.31 16.70
CA PRO A 183 20.23 -0.75 16.35
C PRO A 183 20.94 -1.51 15.21
N SER A 184 20.77 -2.82 15.13
CA SER A 184 21.37 -3.65 14.07
C SER A 184 20.77 -3.44 12.68
N LEU A 185 19.63 -2.74 12.58
CA LEU A 185 18.90 -2.45 11.34
C LEU A 185 18.94 -0.97 10.96
N MET A 186 19.58 -0.12 11.78
CA MET A 186 19.64 1.32 11.59
C MET A 186 21.05 1.78 11.27
N ALA A 187 21.18 2.79 10.39
CA ALA A 187 22.42 3.50 10.12
C ALA A 187 22.56 4.72 11.05
N ASP A 188 21.45 5.37 11.36
CA ASP A 188 21.33 6.47 12.31
C ASP A 188 19.99 6.41 13.05
N GLN A 189 19.55 7.50 13.66
CA GLN A 189 18.31 7.54 14.46
C GLN A 189 17.02 7.40 13.63
N ILE A 190 17.05 7.67 12.33
CA ILE A 190 15.87 7.73 11.48
C ILE A 190 16.01 6.91 10.18
N HIS A 191 17.24 6.56 9.76
CA HIS A 191 17.46 5.83 8.51
C HIS A 191 17.88 4.38 8.76
N PRO A 192 17.25 3.42 8.08
CA PRO A 192 17.70 2.04 8.07
C PRO A 192 19.10 1.91 7.44
N ASN A 193 19.85 0.92 7.89
CA ASN A 193 21.02 0.43 7.14
C ASN A 193 20.54 -0.60 6.06
N GLU A 194 21.49 -1.16 5.31
CA GLU A 194 21.19 -2.13 4.26
C GLU A 194 20.32 -3.31 4.73
N LYS A 195 20.56 -3.83 5.95
CA LYS A 195 19.73 -4.90 6.53
C LYS A 195 18.31 -4.43 6.84
N GLY A 196 18.16 -3.19 7.31
CA GLY A 196 16.86 -2.57 7.52
C GLY A 196 16.09 -2.38 6.21
N TYR A 197 16.77 -1.93 5.15
CA TYR A 197 16.16 -1.83 3.82
C TYR A 197 15.80 -3.20 3.23
N ALA A 198 16.58 -4.25 3.53
CA ALA A 198 16.20 -5.62 3.15
C ALA A 198 14.87 -6.05 3.78
N LYS A 199 14.62 -5.66 5.04
CA LYS A 199 13.34 -5.91 5.71
C LYS A 199 12.18 -5.14 5.08
N ILE A 200 12.42 -3.90 4.63
CA ILE A 200 11.41 -3.14 3.87
C ILE A 200 11.11 -3.86 2.55
N ALA A 201 12.12 -4.26 1.79
CA ALA A 201 11.95 -4.97 0.52
C ALA A 201 11.18 -6.30 0.70
N GLU A 202 11.47 -7.07 1.74
CA GLU A 202 10.76 -8.31 2.10
C GLU A 202 9.27 -8.03 2.38
N ARG A 203 8.97 -6.99 3.16
CA ARG A 203 7.60 -6.56 3.47
C ARG A 203 6.82 -6.17 2.22
N LEU A 204 7.47 -5.44 1.32
CA LEU A 204 6.86 -5.04 0.04
C LEU A 204 6.61 -6.25 -0.87
N GLU A 205 7.55 -7.20 -0.95
CA GLU A 205 7.38 -8.44 -1.69
C GLU A 205 6.14 -9.22 -1.20
N VAL A 206 6.00 -9.39 0.11
CA VAL A 206 4.83 -10.06 0.72
C VAL A 206 3.53 -9.32 0.40
N ALA A 207 3.50 -7.99 0.56
CA ALA A 207 2.31 -7.18 0.29
C ALA A 207 1.91 -7.20 -1.20
N LEU A 208 2.87 -7.30 -2.10
CA LEU A 208 2.66 -7.28 -3.55
C LEU A 208 2.39 -8.67 -4.13
N SER A 209 2.76 -9.75 -3.44
CA SER A 209 2.68 -11.12 -3.95
C SER A 209 1.31 -11.50 -4.56
N PRO A 210 0.15 -11.10 -3.99
CA PRO A 210 -1.16 -11.42 -4.57
C PRO A 210 -1.44 -10.69 -5.90
N PHE A 211 -0.69 -9.63 -6.20
CA PHE A 211 -0.91 -8.74 -7.34
C PHE A 211 0.06 -9.00 -8.48
N LEU A 212 1.22 -9.60 -8.21
CA LEU A 212 2.31 -9.81 -9.18
C LEU A 212 1.87 -10.45 -10.50
N PRO A 213 0.96 -11.45 -10.55
CA PRO A 213 0.54 -12.05 -11.81
C PRO A 213 -0.13 -11.07 -12.78
N SER A 214 -0.60 -9.92 -12.29
CA SER A 214 -1.31 -8.90 -13.07
C SER A 214 -0.57 -7.55 -13.18
N LEU A 215 0.62 -7.45 -12.57
CA LEU A 215 1.46 -6.24 -12.57
C LEU A 215 2.57 -6.22 -13.63
#